data_c8488cc244326afb3a4f93000426c4f6
#
_entry.id   c8488cc244326afb3a4f93000426c4f6
#
_cell.length_a   1.000
_cell.length_b   1.000
_cell.length_c   1.000
_cell.angle_alpha   90.00
_cell.angle_beta   90.00
_cell.angle_gamma   90.00
#
_symmetry.space_group_name_H-M   'P 1'
#
loop_
_entity.id
_entity.type
_entity.pdbx_description
1 polymer ?
#
loop_
_entity_poly.entity_id
_entity_poly.type
_entity_poly.pdbx_seq_one_letter_code
_entity_poly.pdbx_strand_id
1 'polypeptide(L)'
;MTDTAAVPANVEPVLLRPHAEQQFAAELVALASADDRPRPAQWKLSPWAVVTYLMGGTVTVDNEEVVITPKYVGNRRLIEIAVATLATDRALLLLGVPGTAKSWVSEHLAAAIAGDSTLLVQGTAGTAEEAVRYGWNYARLLAEGPSPAALVPSPVMVAMERGSLARVEELTRVPSDVQDALITVLSEKTLPVPELTTEVQARQGFNIIATANDRDRGVNDLSSALRRRFNTVVLPLPSSHDEEVTIVTRRVSDLGRALDLPETPGALEEIRRVVTVFRELRSGRTDDGRTQVKVPSGTLSTAEAISVITHGMALATHFGDGHLTAADVAAGITGAVVKDPVSDTVVWHEYLEAVVRDRTEWNDFYRACREVTS
;
A
#
# COMPACT_ATOMS: atom_id res chain seq x y z
N MET A 1 29.59 34.38 27.43
CA MET A 1 28.74 33.40 28.16
C MET A 1 27.61 33.06 27.19
N THR A 2 27.80 32.02 26.42
CA THR A 2 26.82 31.50 25.44
C THR A 2 26.02 30.44 26.15
N ASP A 3 24.76 30.75 26.38
CA ASP A 3 23.76 29.86 26.96
C ASP A 3 23.42 28.75 25.92
N THR A 4 24.01 27.60 26.12
CA THR A 4 23.68 26.41 25.36
C THR A 4 22.40 25.84 25.96
N ALA A 5 21.26 26.15 25.37
CA ALA A 5 19.99 25.52 25.69
C ALA A 5 20.12 24.00 25.54
N ALA A 6 20.04 23.30 26.66
CA ALA A 6 20.06 21.86 26.73
C ALA A 6 18.86 21.30 25.97
N VAL A 7 19.13 20.49 24.96
CA VAL A 7 18.11 19.65 24.29
C VAL A 7 17.50 18.74 25.35
N PRO A 8 16.17 18.72 25.51
CA PRO A 8 15.54 17.85 26.50
C PRO A 8 15.83 16.37 26.15
N ALA A 9 16.48 15.67 27.07
CA ALA A 9 16.71 14.24 26.98
C ALA A 9 15.37 13.48 27.13
N ASN A 10 15.16 12.48 26.28
CA ASN A 10 14.04 11.53 26.26
C ASN A 10 12.70 12.02 25.67
N VAL A 11 12.73 12.38 24.38
CA VAL A 11 11.53 12.14 23.54
C VAL A 11 11.77 10.80 22.86
N GLU A 12 10.94 9.78 23.14
CA GLU A 12 10.99 8.55 22.35
C GLU A 12 10.84 8.90 20.88
N PRO A 13 11.68 8.35 19.99
CA PRO A 13 11.61 8.71 18.56
C PRO A 13 10.25 8.31 18.00
N VAL A 14 9.53 9.29 17.49
CA VAL A 14 8.24 9.06 16.80
C VAL A 14 8.52 8.32 15.49
N LEU A 15 7.87 7.17 15.30
CA LEU A 15 7.99 6.40 14.07
C LEU A 15 7.30 7.14 12.92
N LEU A 16 8.02 7.38 11.82
CA LEU A 16 7.46 8.02 10.64
C LEU A 16 6.29 7.22 10.03
N ARG A 17 6.41 5.89 10.07
CA ARG A 17 5.38 4.96 9.60
C ARG A 17 5.30 3.76 10.52
N PRO A 18 4.49 3.81 11.57
CA PRO A 18 4.17 2.63 12.38
C PRO A 18 3.49 1.56 11.52
N HIS A 19 3.67 0.28 11.87
CA HIS A 19 2.90 -0.80 11.26
C HIS A 19 1.41 -0.67 11.58
N ALA A 20 0.55 -1.23 10.73
CA ALA A 20 -0.90 -1.08 10.84
C ALA A 20 -1.46 -1.49 12.21
N GLU A 21 -0.95 -2.57 12.80
CA GLU A 21 -1.34 -3.04 14.14
C GLU A 21 -0.94 -2.07 15.27
N GLN A 22 0.08 -1.25 15.06
CA GLN A 22 0.50 -0.22 16.00
C GLN A 22 -0.29 1.08 15.79
N GLN A 23 -0.40 1.52 14.52
CA GLN A 23 -1.08 2.76 14.16
C GLN A 23 -2.57 2.72 14.52
N PHE A 24 -3.22 1.57 14.35
CA PHE A 24 -4.65 1.38 14.57
C PHE A 24 -4.96 0.45 15.76
N ALA A 25 -4.04 0.39 16.74
CA ALA A 25 -4.18 -0.49 17.91
C ALA A 25 -5.50 -0.30 18.64
N ALA A 26 -5.94 0.95 18.86
CA ALA A 26 -7.19 1.25 19.56
C ALA A 26 -8.42 0.70 18.81
N GLU A 27 -8.46 0.83 17.49
CA GLU A 27 -9.56 0.31 16.68
C GLU A 27 -9.58 -1.23 16.66
N LEU A 28 -8.40 -1.87 16.58
CA LEU A 28 -8.28 -3.32 16.61
C LEU A 28 -8.73 -3.90 17.98
N VAL A 29 -8.36 -3.23 19.07
CA VAL A 29 -8.80 -3.60 20.42
C VAL A 29 -10.31 -3.43 20.56
N ALA A 30 -10.87 -2.31 20.11
CA ALA A 30 -12.31 -2.07 20.15
C ALA A 30 -13.10 -3.14 19.36
N LEU A 31 -12.63 -3.50 18.16
CA LEU A 31 -13.24 -4.57 17.37
C LEU A 31 -13.14 -5.94 18.06
N ALA A 32 -11.99 -6.26 18.67
CA ALA A 32 -11.82 -7.51 19.39
C ALA A 32 -12.73 -7.63 20.62
N SER A 33 -13.01 -6.50 21.29
CA SER A 33 -13.87 -6.42 22.46
C SER A 33 -15.37 -6.45 22.11
N ALA A 34 -15.75 -5.81 20.98
CA ALA A 34 -17.14 -5.70 20.56
C ALA A 34 -17.66 -6.93 19.78
N ASP A 35 -16.78 -7.84 19.35
CA ASP A 35 -17.12 -8.94 18.45
C ASP A 35 -16.99 -10.32 19.11
N ASP A 36 -18.12 -10.97 19.31
CA ASP A 36 -18.27 -12.33 19.87
C ASP A 36 -18.42 -13.44 18.79
N ARG A 37 -18.34 -13.07 17.49
CA ARG A 37 -18.54 -14.02 16.38
C ARG A 37 -17.42 -15.06 16.31
N PRO A 38 -17.70 -16.25 15.77
CA PRO A 38 -16.69 -17.29 15.58
C PRO A 38 -15.50 -16.79 14.76
N ARG A 39 -14.30 -17.14 15.21
CA ARG A 39 -13.02 -16.83 14.55
C ARG A 39 -12.39 -18.10 14.00
N PRO A 40 -11.80 -18.06 12.80
CA PRO A 40 -10.87 -19.11 12.39
C PRO A 40 -9.72 -19.25 13.39
N ALA A 41 -9.13 -20.44 13.45
CA ALA A 41 -8.03 -20.69 14.38
C ALA A 41 -6.87 -19.67 14.13
N GLN A 42 -6.28 -19.19 15.23
CA GLN A 42 -5.19 -18.20 15.28
C GLN A 42 -5.56 -16.78 14.84
N TRP A 43 -6.78 -16.53 14.32
CA TRP A 43 -7.20 -15.19 13.97
C TRP A 43 -7.44 -14.32 15.21
N LYS A 44 -7.01 -13.06 15.14
CA LYS A 44 -7.26 -12.07 16.21
C LYS A 44 -8.69 -11.55 16.17
N LEU A 45 -9.25 -11.38 14.98
CA LEU A 45 -10.61 -10.88 14.77
C LEU A 45 -11.44 -11.89 13.97
N SER A 46 -12.77 -11.85 14.11
CA SER A 46 -13.65 -12.61 13.24
C SER A 46 -13.62 -12.09 11.81
N PRO A 47 -14.02 -12.86 10.81
CA PRO A 47 -14.13 -12.39 9.43
C PRO A 47 -14.96 -11.10 9.29
N TRP A 48 -16.04 -10.98 10.07
CA TRP A 48 -16.86 -9.76 10.08
C TRP A 48 -16.09 -8.56 10.61
N ALA A 49 -15.39 -8.72 11.74
CA ALA A 49 -14.61 -7.63 12.32
C ALA A 49 -13.43 -7.22 11.43
N VAL A 50 -12.78 -8.18 10.74
CA VAL A 50 -11.75 -7.87 9.72
C VAL A 50 -12.33 -7.03 8.58
N VAL A 51 -13.50 -7.39 8.05
CA VAL A 51 -14.18 -6.59 7.01
C VAL A 51 -14.55 -5.21 7.55
N THR A 52 -15.06 -5.11 8.78
CA THR A 52 -15.39 -3.84 9.42
C THR A 52 -14.15 -2.97 9.63
N TYR A 53 -13.03 -3.57 10.03
CA TYR A 53 -11.75 -2.86 10.15
C TYR A 53 -11.29 -2.24 8.83
N LEU A 54 -11.41 -2.97 7.72
CA LEU A 54 -11.00 -2.45 6.42
C LEU A 54 -12.00 -1.43 5.85
N MET A 55 -13.30 -1.69 5.98
CA MET A 55 -14.33 -0.87 5.34
C MET A 55 -14.78 0.31 6.18
N GLY A 56 -14.42 0.32 7.46
CA GLY A 56 -14.91 1.30 8.42
C GLY A 56 -16.31 0.98 8.95
N GLY A 57 -16.69 1.66 10.00
CA GLY A 57 -17.99 1.51 10.66
C GLY A 57 -17.97 2.05 12.09
N THR A 58 -18.95 1.68 12.88
CA THR A 58 -19.02 1.99 14.31
C THR A 58 -19.27 0.71 15.09
N VAL A 59 -18.58 0.56 16.21
CA VAL A 59 -18.80 -0.54 17.16
C VAL A 59 -19.05 0.04 18.55
N THR A 60 -19.78 -0.69 19.39
CA THR A 60 -20.05 -0.26 20.76
C THR A 60 -19.20 -1.10 21.70
N VAL A 61 -18.42 -0.43 22.54
CA VAL A 61 -17.61 -1.03 23.60
C VAL A 61 -17.95 -0.33 24.92
N ASP A 62 -18.36 -1.06 25.94
CA ASP A 62 -18.72 -0.51 27.27
C ASP A 62 -19.75 0.64 27.21
N ASN A 63 -20.73 0.56 26.31
CA ASN A 63 -21.75 1.56 25.99
C ASN A 63 -21.22 2.85 25.32
N GLU A 64 -19.97 2.88 24.89
CA GLU A 64 -19.40 3.97 24.09
C GLU A 64 -19.28 3.58 22.62
N GLU A 65 -19.60 4.50 21.72
CA GLU A 65 -19.41 4.32 20.27
C GLU A 65 -17.96 4.58 19.89
N VAL A 66 -17.34 3.59 19.26
CA VAL A 66 -15.98 3.70 18.71
C VAL A 66 -16.07 3.67 17.19
N VAL A 67 -15.60 4.74 16.56
CA VAL A 67 -15.53 4.85 15.10
C VAL A 67 -14.32 4.09 14.56
N ILE A 68 -14.56 3.15 13.66
CA ILE A 68 -13.53 2.45 12.91
C ILE A 68 -13.33 3.18 11.59
N THR A 69 -12.16 3.74 11.39
CA THR A 69 -11.84 4.49 10.17
C THR A 69 -11.64 3.53 8.98
N PRO A 70 -12.20 3.79 7.79
CA PRO A 70 -11.99 2.90 6.65
C PRO A 70 -10.54 2.94 6.16
N LYS A 71 -9.95 1.75 5.94
CA LYS A 71 -8.62 1.54 5.36
C LYS A 71 -8.69 1.30 3.85
N TYR A 72 -9.85 0.88 3.37
CA TYR A 72 -10.15 0.70 1.95
C TYR A 72 -11.46 1.41 1.60
N VAL A 73 -11.45 2.16 0.50
CA VAL A 73 -12.63 2.80 -0.10
C VAL A 73 -12.88 2.11 -1.43
N GLY A 74 -14.08 1.58 -1.62
CA GLY A 74 -14.47 0.84 -2.81
C GLY A 74 -15.44 -0.30 -2.52
N ASN A 75 -15.48 -1.28 -3.39
CA ASN A 75 -16.45 -2.37 -3.30
C ASN A 75 -16.17 -3.31 -2.10
N ARG A 76 -17.06 -3.26 -1.11
CA ARG A 76 -17.03 -4.12 0.08
C ARG A 76 -16.91 -5.61 -0.26
N ARG A 77 -17.58 -6.05 -1.32
CA ARG A 77 -17.60 -7.47 -1.72
C ARG A 77 -16.21 -8.02 -2.05
N LEU A 78 -15.30 -7.19 -2.58
CA LEU A 78 -13.91 -7.58 -2.85
C LEU A 78 -13.16 -7.90 -1.55
N ILE A 79 -13.36 -7.10 -0.51
CA ILE A 79 -12.77 -7.34 0.80
C ILE A 79 -13.36 -8.58 1.45
N GLU A 80 -14.68 -8.79 1.36
CA GLU A 80 -15.32 -10.02 1.85
C GLU A 80 -14.76 -11.28 1.17
N ILE A 81 -14.54 -11.24 -0.15
CA ILE A 81 -13.93 -12.35 -0.89
C ILE A 81 -12.47 -12.57 -0.44
N ALA A 82 -11.69 -11.50 -0.25
CA ALA A 82 -10.33 -11.60 0.24
C ALA A 82 -10.27 -12.25 1.64
N VAL A 83 -11.11 -11.79 2.56
CA VAL A 83 -11.20 -12.33 3.93
C VAL A 83 -11.68 -13.79 3.91
N ALA A 84 -12.71 -14.11 3.13
CA ALA A 84 -13.19 -15.48 2.97
C ALA A 84 -12.12 -16.42 2.39
N THR A 85 -11.31 -15.92 1.44
CA THR A 85 -10.17 -16.68 0.89
C THR A 85 -9.17 -17.05 1.98
N LEU A 86 -8.78 -16.08 2.82
CA LEU A 86 -7.80 -16.31 3.89
C LEU A 86 -8.33 -17.21 5.02
N ALA A 87 -9.65 -17.37 5.12
CA ALA A 87 -10.29 -18.32 6.04
C ALA A 87 -10.28 -19.77 5.48
N THR A 88 -9.79 -19.98 4.26
CA THR A 88 -9.62 -21.30 3.63
C THR A 88 -8.14 -21.68 3.53
N ASP A 89 -7.83 -22.75 2.83
CA ASP A 89 -6.47 -23.20 2.54
C ASP A 89 -5.81 -22.48 1.34
N ARG A 90 -6.58 -21.67 0.61
CA ARG A 90 -6.12 -20.93 -0.57
C ARG A 90 -5.40 -19.66 -0.18
N ALA A 91 -4.25 -19.41 -0.82
CA ALA A 91 -3.57 -18.13 -0.71
C ALA A 91 -4.32 -17.02 -1.46
N LEU A 92 -4.17 -15.78 -1.00
CA LEU A 92 -4.78 -14.61 -1.60
C LEU A 92 -3.79 -13.90 -2.53
N LEU A 93 -4.21 -13.64 -3.78
CA LEU A 93 -3.48 -12.77 -4.70
C LEU A 93 -4.29 -11.50 -4.96
N LEU A 94 -3.75 -10.36 -4.53
CA LEU A 94 -4.29 -9.04 -4.84
C LEU A 94 -3.66 -8.53 -6.14
N LEU A 95 -4.45 -8.42 -7.18
CA LEU A 95 -4.07 -7.86 -8.47
C LEU A 95 -4.60 -6.45 -8.65
N GLY A 96 -3.97 -5.67 -9.50
CA GLY A 96 -4.44 -4.35 -9.92
C GLY A 96 -3.30 -3.51 -10.46
N VAL A 97 -3.65 -2.41 -11.10
CA VAL A 97 -2.66 -1.44 -11.58
C VAL A 97 -1.93 -0.76 -10.40
N PRO A 98 -0.78 -0.12 -10.61
CA PRO A 98 -0.13 0.68 -9.57
C PRO A 98 -1.08 1.70 -8.94
N GLY A 99 -0.99 1.87 -7.61
CA GLY A 99 -1.82 2.84 -6.88
C GLY A 99 -3.22 2.36 -6.46
N THR A 100 -3.59 1.09 -6.67
CA THR A 100 -4.88 0.53 -6.22
C THR A 100 -4.87 0.02 -4.76
N ALA A 101 -3.93 0.48 -3.95
CA ALA A 101 -3.80 0.17 -2.53
C ALA A 101 -3.57 -1.32 -2.17
N LYS A 102 -3.04 -2.15 -3.08
CA LYS A 102 -2.79 -3.59 -2.86
C LYS A 102 -1.96 -3.86 -1.60
N SER A 103 -0.78 -3.25 -1.51
CA SER A 103 0.14 -3.42 -0.35
C SER A 103 -0.46 -2.87 0.94
N TRP A 104 -1.26 -1.80 0.85
CA TRP A 104 -1.98 -1.24 1.98
C TRP A 104 -3.06 -2.22 2.49
N VAL A 105 -3.87 -2.77 1.60
CA VAL A 105 -4.88 -3.80 1.95
C VAL A 105 -4.23 -5.06 2.49
N SER A 106 -3.12 -5.52 1.89
CA SER A 106 -2.33 -6.66 2.35
C SER A 106 -1.82 -6.46 3.79
N GLU A 107 -1.23 -5.29 4.10
CA GLU A 107 -0.76 -4.93 5.44
C GLU A 107 -1.90 -4.96 6.46
N HIS A 108 -3.02 -4.31 6.14
CA HIS A 108 -4.16 -4.23 7.06
C HIS A 108 -4.87 -5.57 7.26
N LEU A 109 -4.92 -6.43 6.24
CA LEU A 109 -5.43 -7.80 6.40
C LEU A 109 -4.54 -8.60 7.36
N ALA A 110 -3.21 -8.52 7.20
CA ALA A 110 -2.27 -9.22 8.08
C ALA A 110 -2.36 -8.70 9.52
N ALA A 111 -2.43 -7.38 9.73
CA ALA A 111 -2.60 -6.76 11.03
C ALA A 111 -3.91 -7.20 11.72
N ALA A 112 -5.03 -7.16 11.01
CA ALA A 112 -6.33 -7.51 11.57
C ALA A 112 -6.51 -9.01 11.85
N ILE A 113 -5.93 -9.86 10.99
CA ILE A 113 -6.08 -11.32 11.10
C ILE A 113 -5.04 -11.91 12.05
N ALA A 114 -3.76 -11.59 11.85
CA ALA A 114 -2.65 -12.21 12.57
C ALA A 114 -2.11 -11.35 13.73
N GLY A 115 -2.42 -10.05 13.74
CA GLY A 115 -1.85 -9.09 14.69
C GLY A 115 -0.39 -8.74 14.41
N ASP A 116 0.12 -9.11 13.23
CA ASP A 116 1.50 -8.90 12.81
C ASP A 116 1.53 -8.76 11.28
N SER A 117 1.88 -7.59 10.79
CA SER A 117 2.02 -7.30 9.36
C SER A 117 3.48 -7.30 8.88
N THR A 118 4.43 -7.64 9.76
CA THR A 118 5.86 -7.49 9.50
C THR A 118 6.49 -8.67 8.76
N LEU A 119 5.81 -9.81 8.66
CA LEU A 119 6.30 -10.99 7.96
C LEU A 119 6.22 -10.77 6.44
N LEU A 120 7.12 -9.94 5.93
CA LEU A 120 7.10 -9.39 4.57
C LEU A 120 8.29 -9.87 3.74
N VAL A 121 8.01 -10.37 2.54
CA VAL A 121 8.96 -10.55 1.44
C VAL A 121 8.67 -9.50 0.37
N GLN A 122 9.60 -8.58 0.15
CA GLN A 122 9.49 -7.62 -0.95
C GLN A 122 10.08 -8.23 -2.22
N GLY A 123 9.25 -8.45 -3.22
CA GLY A 123 9.64 -8.98 -4.52
C GLY A 123 10.44 -7.98 -5.34
N THR A 124 11.58 -8.41 -5.84
CA THR A 124 12.46 -7.68 -6.77
C THR A 124 13.09 -8.68 -7.75
N ALA A 125 13.70 -8.19 -8.83
CA ALA A 125 14.46 -9.04 -9.76
C ALA A 125 15.68 -9.73 -9.12
N GLY A 126 16.16 -9.21 -7.98
CA GLY A 126 17.27 -9.80 -7.21
C GLY A 126 16.82 -10.60 -5.98
N THR A 127 15.51 -10.87 -5.83
CA THR A 127 15.03 -11.69 -4.71
C THR A 127 15.54 -13.11 -4.84
N ALA A 128 16.32 -13.56 -3.85
CA ALA A 128 16.85 -14.89 -3.79
C ALA A 128 15.91 -15.88 -3.09
N GLU A 129 16.14 -17.18 -3.27
CA GLU A 129 15.29 -18.24 -2.70
C GLU A 129 15.27 -18.21 -1.16
N GLU A 130 16.34 -17.74 -0.53
CA GLU A 130 16.45 -17.57 0.92
C GLU A 130 15.41 -16.61 1.50
N ALA A 131 14.96 -15.64 0.71
CA ALA A 131 13.91 -14.72 1.14
C ALA A 131 12.54 -15.41 1.33
N VAL A 132 12.34 -16.54 0.64
CA VAL A 132 11.08 -17.33 0.69
C VAL A 132 11.24 -18.56 1.58
N ARG A 133 12.40 -19.22 1.54
CA ARG A 133 12.63 -20.46 2.29
C ARG A 133 13.32 -20.21 3.63
N TYR A 134 14.63 -20.12 3.63
CA TYR A 134 15.50 -19.83 4.77
C TYR A 134 16.91 -19.52 4.26
N GLY A 135 17.68 -18.84 5.07
CA GLY A 135 19.10 -18.62 4.84
C GLY A 135 19.95 -19.26 5.94
N TRP A 136 21.25 -18.99 5.89
CA TRP A 136 22.19 -19.46 6.87
C TRP A 136 23.01 -18.32 7.49
N ASN A 137 23.23 -18.37 8.78
CA ASN A 137 24.28 -17.60 9.40
C ASN A 137 25.62 -18.27 9.06
N TYR A 138 26.28 -17.74 8.02
CA TYR A 138 27.50 -18.35 7.48
C TYR A 138 28.65 -18.46 8.49
N ALA A 139 28.77 -17.54 9.45
CA ALA A 139 29.76 -17.62 10.50
C ALA A 139 29.57 -18.86 11.39
N ARG A 140 28.30 -19.12 11.77
CA ARG A 140 27.96 -20.33 12.54
C ARG A 140 28.05 -21.58 11.68
N LEU A 141 27.59 -21.53 10.45
CA LEU A 141 27.64 -22.66 9.53
C LEU A 141 29.08 -23.16 9.32
N LEU A 142 30.04 -22.25 9.17
CA LEU A 142 31.46 -22.61 9.02
C LEU A 142 32.08 -23.13 10.32
N ALA A 143 31.65 -22.61 11.47
CA ALA A 143 32.21 -22.99 12.77
C ALA A 143 31.64 -24.31 13.30
N GLU A 144 30.33 -24.54 13.12
CA GLU A 144 29.54 -25.57 13.84
C GLU A 144 28.88 -26.58 12.89
N GLY A 145 28.94 -26.34 11.57
CA GLY A 145 28.16 -27.06 10.57
C GLY A 145 26.68 -26.70 10.56
N PRO A 146 25.87 -27.38 9.70
CA PRO A 146 24.45 -27.18 9.65
C PRO A 146 23.78 -27.48 10.99
N SER A 147 23.11 -26.51 11.58
CA SER A 147 22.41 -26.63 12.85
C SER A 147 21.17 -25.72 12.90
N PRO A 148 20.16 -26.02 13.74
CA PRO A 148 19.02 -25.11 13.94
C PRO A 148 19.44 -23.70 14.37
N ALA A 149 20.57 -23.57 15.09
CA ALA A 149 21.08 -22.27 15.55
C ALA A 149 21.77 -21.48 14.42
N ALA A 150 22.23 -22.14 13.37
CA ALA A 150 22.80 -21.50 12.18
C ALA A 150 21.73 -21.14 11.13
N LEU A 151 20.54 -21.73 11.22
CA LEU A 151 19.43 -21.46 10.28
C LEU A 151 18.83 -20.10 10.56
N VAL A 152 18.58 -19.33 9.49
CA VAL A 152 17.91 -18.02 9.51
C VAL A 152 16.57 -18.18 8.79
N PRO A 153 15.44 -18.23 9.50
CA PRO A 153 14.15 -18.43 8.89
C PRO A 153 13.72 -17.22 8.07
N SER A 154 13.10 -17.46 6.91
CA SER A 154 12.44 -16.42 6.13
C SER A 154 11.14 -15.97 6.80
N PRO A 155 10.55 -14.81 6.39
CA PRO A 155 9.21 -14.43 6.83
C PRO A 155 8.14 -15.50 6.56
N VAL A 156 8.25 -16.24 5.45
CA VAL A 156 7.34 -17.35 5.12
C VAL A 156 7.50 -18.51 6.09
N MET A 157 8.73 -18.91 6.38
CA MET A 157 9.01 -19.98 7.34
C MET A 157 8.53 -19.61 8.74
N VAL A 158 8.77 -18.38 9.20
CA VAL A 158 8.25 -17.87 10.48
C VAL A 158 6.73 -17.90 10.52
N ALA A 159 6.06 -17.49 9.43
CA ALA A 159 4.60 -17.56 9.34
C ALA A 159 4.07 -19.00 9.43
N MET A 160 4.73 -19.95 8.77
CA MET A 160 4.40 -21.38 8.86
C MET A 160 4.50 -21.90 10.30
N GLU A 161 5.62 -21.61 10.97
CA GLU A 161 5.87 -22.04 12.36
C GLU A 161 4.89 -21.44 13.36
N ARG A 162 4.44 -20.20 13.13
CA ARG A 162 3.53 -19.49 14.03
C ARG A 162 2.05 -19.73 13.72
N GLY A 163 1.71 -20.25 12.52
CA GLY A 163 0.32 -20.27 12.04
C GLY A 163 -0.20 -18.85 11.78
N SER A 164 0.61 -18.02 11.12
CA SER A 164 0.36 -16.61 10.85
C SER A 164 0.31 -16.33 9.35
N LEU A 165 0.21 -15.05 8.97
CA LEU A 165 0.19 -14.63 7.58
C LEU A 165 1.57 -14.12 7.14
N ALA A 166 2.08 -14.63 6.02
CA ALA A 166 3.19 -14.01 5.31
C ALA A 166 2.66 -13.14 4.17
N ARG A 167 3.35 -12.01 3.93
CA ARG A 167 3.06 -11.10 2.83
C ARG A 167 4.18 -11.20 1.78
N VAL A 168 3.83 -11.38 0.53
CA VAL A 168 4.76 -11.39 -0.61
C VAL A 168 4.35 -10.27 -1.57
N GLU A 169 4.99 -9.11 -1.42
CA GLU A 169 4.68 -7.95 -2.24
C GLU A 169 5.40 -8.02 -3.59
N GLU A 170 4.71 -7.59 -4.65
CA GLU A 170 5.21 -7.60 -6.03
C GLU A 170 5.71 -8.97 -6.51
N LEU A 171 4.94 -10.02 -6.27
CA LEU A 171 5.28 -11.41 -6.57
C LEU A 171 5.76 -11.61 -8.03
N THR A 172 5.19 -10.89 -9.00
CA THR A 172 5.59 -10.95 -10.40
C THR A 172 6.98 -10.39 -10.69
N ARG A 173 7.61 -9.65 -9.76
CA ARG A 173 9.00 -9.22 -9.88
C ARG A 173 10.01 -10.24 -9.38
N VAL A 174 9.56 -11.21 -8.61
CA VAL A 174 10.39 -12.31 -8.11
C VAL A 174 10.79 -13.22 -9.29
N PRO A 175 12.05 -13.67 -9.40
CA PRO A 175 12.45 -14.66 -10.41
C PRO A 175 11.57 -15.92 -10.39
N SER A 176 11.29 -16.52 -11.55
CA SER A 176 10.32 -17.60 -11.69
C SER A 176 10.70 -18.87 -10.91
N ASP A 177 11.99 -19.18 -10.82
CA ASP A 177 12.52 -20.28 -10.02
C ASP A 177 12.26 -20.09 -8.52
N VAL A 178 12.41 -18.85 -8.03
CA VAL A 178 12.11 -18.49 -6.64
C VAL A 178 10.59 -18.50 -6.39
N GLN A 179 9.77 -18.07 -7.37
CA GLN A 179 8.31 -18.18 -7.27
C GLN A 179 7.88 -19.65 -7.11
N ASP A 180 8.54 -20.57 -7.81
CA ASP A 180 8.21 -22.00 -7.77
C ASP A 180 8.46 -22.62 -6.38
N ALA A 181 9.37 -22.06 -5.57
CA ALA A 181 9.55 -22.46 -4.18
C ALA A 181 8.26 -22.33 -3.34
N LEU A 182 7.37 -21.40 -3.70
CA LEU A 182 6.05 -21.26 -3.05
C LEU A 182 5.07 -22.38 -3.40
N ILE A 183 5.29 -23.15 -4.47
CA ILE A 183 4.36 -24.19 -4.91
C ILE A 183 4.23 -25.27 -3.83
N THR A 184 5.34 -25.77 -3.30
CA THR A 184 5.36 -26.80 -2.23
C THR A 184 4.75 -26.23 -0.95
N VAL A 185 5.16 -25.03 -0.54
CA VAL A 185 4.62 -24.33 0.64
C VAL A 185 3.10 -24.20 0.58
N LEU A 186 2.56 -23.84 -0.58
CA LEU A 186 1.11 -23.64 -0.75
C LEU A 186 0.32 -24.94 -0.94
N SER A 187 0.94 -25.97 -1.53
CA SER A 187 0.25 -27.25 -1.81
C SER A 187 0.32 -28.21 -0.64
N GLU A 188 1.55 -28.49 -0.21
CA GLU A 188 1.83 -29.53 0.80
C GLU A 188 1.87 -28.96 2.21
N LYS A 189 1.91 -27.61 2.33
CA LYS A 189 2.05 -26.91 3.60
C LYS A 189 3.33 -27.30 4.36
N THR A 190 4.37 -27.67 3.60
CA THR A 190 5.68 -28.06 4.13
C THR A 190 6.79 -27.25 3.47
N LEU A 191 7.88 -27.08 4.21
CA LEU A 191 9.13 -26.46 3.74
C LEU A 191 10.30 -27.36 4.18
N PRO A 192 10.86 -28.15 3.24
CA PRO A 192 11.99 -29.03 3.55
C PRO A 192 13.27 -28.23 3.88
N VAL A 193 14.02 -28.74 4.88
CA VAL A 193 15.36 -28.28 5.27
C VAL A 193 16.32 -29.46 5.17
N PRO A 194 16.76 -29.83 3.95
CA PRO A 194 17.53 -31.06 3.71
C PRO A 194 18.83 -31.13 4.51
N GLU A 195 19.49 -30.00 4.73
CA GLU A 195 20.76 -29.91 5.47
C GLU A 195 20.59 -30.31 6.94
N LEU A 196 19.39 -30.20 7.49
CA LEU A 196 19.05 -30.65 8.84
C LEU A 196 18.30 -31.99 8.85
N THR A 197 18.04 -32.56 7.68
CA THR A 197 17.19 -33.78 7.53
C THR A 197 15.82 -33.60 8.20
N THR A 198 15.25 -32.39 8.10
CA THR A 198 13.96 -32.03 8.71
C THR A 198 13.08 -31.27 7.71
N GLU A 199 11.86 -31.03 8.12
CA GLU A 199 10.94 -30.11 7.40
C GLU A 199 10.15 -29.27 8.41
N VAL A 200 9.71 -28.08 7.97
CA VAL A 200 8.76 -27.27 8.69
C VAL A 200 7.38 -27.52 8.13
N GLN A 201 6.47 -27.96 8.97
CA GLN A 201 5.05 -28.13 8.64
C GLN A 201 4.29 -26.88 9.09
N ALA A 202 3.44 -26.33 8.21
CA ALA A 202 2.65 -25.15 8.52
C ALA A 202 1.62 -25.44 9.62
N ARG A 203 1.60 -24.60 10.63
CA ARG A 203 0.57 -24.65 11.68
C ARG A 203 -0.73 -24.07 11.16
N GLN A 204 -1.84 -24.50 11.77
CA GLN A 204 -3.17 -23.98 11.48
C GLN A 204 -3.19 -22.44 11.63
N GLY A 205 -3.81 -21.76 10.68
CA GLY A 205 -3.81 -20.30 10.58
C GLY A 205 -2.78 -19.73 9.58
N PHE A 206 -1.81 -20.54 9.15
CA PHE A 206 -0.87 -20.12 8.11
C PHE A 206 -1.55 -19.87 6.78
N ASN A 207 -1.26 -18.71 6.18
CA ASN A 207 -1.58 -18.42 4.79
C ASN A 207 -0.64 -17.37 4.20
N ILE A 208 -0.76 -17.11 2.90
CA ILE A 208 0.03 -16.09 2.18
C ILE A 208 -0.91 -15.08 1.53
N ILE A 209 -0.57 -13.80 1.67
CA ILE A 209 -1.13 -12.70 0.89
C ILE A 209 -0.06 -12.26 -0.09
N ALA A 210 -0.30 -12.41 -1.38
CA ALA A 210 0.59 -11.90 -2.41
C ALA A 210 -0.03 -10.70 -3.11
N THR A 211 0.81 -9.76 -3.58
CA THR A 211 0.39 -8.67 -4.46
C THR A 211 1.13 -8.76 -5.79
N ALA A 212 0.47 -8.33 -6.86
CA ALA A 212 1.08 -8.24 -8.18
C ALA A 212 0.44 -7.12 -9.00
N ASN A 213 1.19 -6.58 -9.94
CA ASN A 213 0.68 -5.65 -10.94
C ASN A 213 0.23 -6.43 -12.18
N ASP A 214 -0.90 -6.04 -12.76
CA ASP A 214 -1.47 -6.71 -13.93
C ASP A 214 -0.87 -6.25 -15.27
N ARG A 215 -0.11 -5.14 -15.29
CA ARG A 215 0.37 -4.47 -16.50
C ARG A 215 1.84 -4.06 -16.50
N ASP A 216 2.64 -4.47 -15.53
CA ASP A 216 4.05 -4.12 -15.50
C ASP A 216 4.81 -4.83 -16.64
N ARG A 217 5.59 -4.04 -17.41
CA ARG A 217 6.52 -4.59 -18.39
C ARG A 217 7.77 -5.13 -17.70
N GLY A 218 8.25 -6.31 -18.12
CA GLY A 218 9.47 -6.92 -17.56
C GLY A 218 9.25 -7.68 -16.25
N VAL A 219 8.01 -8.07 -15.96
CA VAL A 219 7.67 -8.98 -14.85
C VAL A 219 7.63 -10.43 -15.33
N ASN A 220 7.87 -11.35 -14.40
CA ASN A 220 7.73 -12.77 -14.63
C ASN A 220 6.26 -13.16 -14.49
N ASP A 221 5.70 -13.79 -15.51
CA ASP A 221 4.36 -14.36 -15.41
C ASP A 221 4.33 -15.44 -14.32
N LEU A 222 3.25 -15.46 -13.54
CA LEU A 222 3.03 -16.55 -12.61
C LEU A 222 2.82 -17.85 -13.39
N SER A 223 3.57 -18.90 -13.06
CA SER A 223 3.35 -20.21 -13.64
C SER A 223 1.90 -20.66 -13.41
N SER A 224 1.34 -21.44 -14.33
CA SER A 224 -0.03 -21.96 -14.18
C SER A 224 -0.18 -22.82 -12.92
N ALA A 225 0.90 -23.47 -12.51
CA ALA A 225 0.97 -24.25 -11.29
C ALA A 225 0.84 -23.35 -10.04
N LEU A 226 1.59 -22.24 -9.97
CA LEU A 226 1.52 -21.32 -8.86
C LEU A 226 0.17 -20.57 -8.84
N ARG A 227 -0.29 -20.08 -10.00
CA ARG A 227 -1.56 -19.35 -10.13
C ARG A 227 -2.75 -20.11 -9.58
N ARG A 228 -2.80 -21.45 -9.76
CA ARG A 228 -3.90 -22.30 -9.26
C ARG A 228 -3.96 -22.38 -7.72
N ARG A 229 -2.92 -21.98 -6.99
CA ARG A 229 -2.86 -22.00 -5.53
C ARG A 229 -3.43 -20.73 -4.91
N PHE A 230 -3.62 -19.71 -5.73
CA PHE A 230 -4.20 -18.44 -5.30
C PHE A 230 -5.67 -18.31 -5.68
N ASN A 231 -6.45 -17.69 -4.82
CA ASN A 231 -7.65 -16.99 -5.21
C ASN A 231 -7.25 -15.54 -5.52
N THR A 232 -7.67 -15.07 -6.68
CA THR A 232 -7.31 -13.74 -7.16
C THR A 232 -8.44 -12.75 -6.91
N VAL A 233 -8.11 -11.64 -6.29
CA VAL A 233 -8.99 -10.47 -6.13
C VAL A 233 -8.36 -9.30 -6.87
N VAL A 234 -9.10 -8.76 -7.84
CA VAL A 234 -8.65 -7.59 -8.61
C VAL A 234 -9.17 -6.33 -7.91
N LEU A 235 -8.25 -5.50 -7.41
CA LEU A 235 -8.57 -4.21 -6.81
C LEU A 235 -8.60 -3.15 -7.92
N PRO A 236 -9.76 -2.55 -8.22
CA PRO A 236 -9.87 -1.53 -9.25
C PRO A 236 -9.32 -0.18 -8.77
N LEU A 237 -9.09 0.72 -9.70
CA LEU A 237 -8.95 2.14 -9.39
C LEU A 237 -10.26 2.68 -8.79
N PRO A 238 -10.21 3.80 -8.04
CA PRO A 238 -11.42 4.45 -7.52
C PRO A 238 -12.45 4.68 -8.64
N SER A 239 -13.70 4.31 -8.38
CA SER A 239 -14.75 4.28 -9.41
C SER A 239 -15.23 5.68 -9.79
N SER A 240 -15.17 6.62 -8.85
CA SER A 240 -15.60 8.01 -9.04
C SER A 240 -14.53 9.02 -8.63
N HIS A 241 -14.70 10.25 -9.11
CA HIS A 241 -13.88 11.38 -8.69
C HIS A 241 -13.96 11.59 -7.17
N ASP A 242 -15.16 11.57 -6.59
CA ASP A 242 -15.38 11.82 -5.16
C ASP A 242 -14.77 10.70 -4.28
N GLU A 243 -14.79 9.45 -4.71
CA GLU A 243 -14.06 8.37 -4.03
C GLU A 243 -12.55 8.66 -3.99
N GLU A 244 -11.96 9.05 -5.12
CA GLU A 244 -10.52 9.34 -5.20
C GLU A 244 -10.15 10.56 -4.37
N VAL A 245 -10.95 11.65 -4.42
CA VAL A 245 -10.80 12.83 -3.56
C VAL A 245 -10.86 12.44 -2.09
N THR A 246 -11.81 11.59 -1.69
CA THR A 246 -11.94 11.11 -0.30
C THR A 246 -10.70 10.36 0.16
N ILE A 247 -10.16 9.48 -0.70
CA ILE A 247 -8.93 8.72 -0.41
C ILE A 247 -7.75 9.67 -0.23
N VAL A 248 -7.55 10.59 -1.20
CA VAL A 248 -6.42 11.53 -1.17
C VAL A 248 -6.51 12.43 0.06
N THR A 249 -7.68 13.03 0.33
CA THR A 249 -7.89 13.92 1.48
C THR A 249 -7.52 13.23 2.78
N ARG A 250 -8.03 12.02 3.00
CA ARG A 250 -7.73 11.26 4.23
C ARG A 250 -6.25 10.94 4.36
N ARG A 251 -5.64 10.41 3.30
CA ARG A 251 -4.24 10.01 3.33
C ARG A 251 -3.29 11.19 3.48
N VAL A 252 -3.62 12.32 2.87
CA VAL A 252 -2.88 13.58 3.03
C VAL A 252 -2.97 14.08 4.48
N SER A 253 -4.16 14.04 5.09
CA SER A 253 -4.34 14.42 6.51
C SER A 253 -3.54 13.50 7.44
N ASP A 254 -3.60 12.16 7.22
CA ASP A 254 -2.85 11.20 8.04
C ASP A 254 -1.33 11.41 7.92
N LEU A 255 -0.85 11.60 6.68
CA LEU A 255 0.57 11.81 6.41
C LEU A 255 1.05 13.18 6.91
N GLY A 256 0.21 14.22 6.75
CA GLY A 256 0.48 15.56 7.28
C GLY A 256 0.72 15.53 8.79
N ARG A 257 -0.14 14.82 9.54
CA ARG A 257 0.06 14.65 11.00
C ARG A 257 1.36 13.92 11.35
N ALA A 258 1.73 12.89 10.56
CA ALA A 258 2.98 12.15 10.78
C ALA A 258 4.25 12.97 10.43
N LEU A 259 4.10 14.03 9.63
CA LEU A 259 5.17 14.92 9.19
C LEU A 259 5.13 16.28 9.91
N ASP A 260 4.29 16.44 10.94
CA ASP A 260 4.07 17.70 11.65
C ASP A 260 3.67 18.87 10.73
N LEU A 261 3.00 18.56 9.61
CA LEU A 261 2.42 19.57 8.73
C LEU A 261 1.02 19.92 9.23
N PRO A 262 0.71 21.21 9.46
CA PRO A 262 -0.61 21.65 9.91
C PRO A 262 -1.67 21.41 8.83
N GLU A 263 -2.93 21.38 9.24
CA GLU A 263 -4.03 21.47 8.28
C GLU A 263 -3.90 22.75 7.47
N THR A 264 -3.86 22.59 6.15
CA THR A 264 -3.55 23.69 5.24
C THR A 264 -4.83 24.14 4.54
N PRO A 265 -5.26 25.42 4.73
CA PRO A 265 -6.36 25.99 3.96
C PRO A 265 -6.10 25.85 2.46
N GLY A 266 -7.15 25.66 1.65
CA GLY A 266 -7.04 25.44 0.21
C GLY A 266 -6.76 24.00 -0.21
N ALA A 267 -6.34 23.11 0.71
CA ALA A 267 -5.96 21.75 0.37
C ALA A 267 -7.03 20.96 -0.39
N LEU A 268 -8.30 21.09 -0.01
CA LEU A 268 -9.39 20.37 -0.68
C LEU A 268 -9.58 20.81 -2.14
N GLU A 269 -9.40 22.09 -2.44
CA GLU A 269 -9.51 22.63 -3.79
C GLU A 269 -8.39 22.05 -4.67
N GLU A 270 -7.15 22.12 -4.20
CA GLU A 270 -6.01 21.59 -4.94
C GLU A 270 -6.05 20.05 -5.06
N ILE A 271 -6.53 19.33 -4.04
CA ILE A 271 -6.80 17.89 -4.13
C ILE A 271 -7.77 17.59 -5.28
N ARG A 272 -8.88 18.32 -5.38
CA ARG A 272 -9.86 18.14 -6.47
C ARG A 272 -9.22 18.40 -7.83
N ARG A 273 -8.44 19.46 -7.98
CA ARG A 273 -7.70 19.79 -9.22
C ARG A 273 -6.73 18.68 -9.61
N VAL A 274 -5.86 18.23 -8.70
CA VAL A 274 -4.87 17.18 -8.94
C VAL A 274 -5.55 15.86 -9.30
N VAL A 275 -6.58 15.46 -8.56
CA VAL A 275 -7.35 14.24 -8.86
C VAL A 275 -8.01 14.34 -10.23
N THR A 276 -8.62 15.47 -10.61
CA THR A 276 -9.20 15.66 -11.93
C THR A 276 -8.17 15.49 -13.04
N VAL A 277 -7.04 16.19 -12.94
CA VAL A 277 -5.95 16.09 -13.92
C VAL A 277 -5.47 14.64 -14.09
N PHE A 278 -5.25 13.95 -12.97
CA PHE A 278 -4.77 12.56 -13.01
C PHE A 278 -5.80 11.62 -13.63
N ARG A 279 -7.08 11.78 -13.33
CA ARG A 279 -8.14 10.97 -13.91
C ARG A 279 -8.28 11.19 -15.41
N GLU A 280 -8.29 12.45 -15.85
CA GLU A 280 -8.44 12.82 -17.26
C GLU A 280 -7.26 12.31 -18.09
N LEU A 281 -6.04 12.56 -17.65
CA LEU A 281 -4.85 12.07 -18.36
C LEU A 281 -4.76 10.54 -18.35
N ARG A 282 -5.14 9.87 -17.24
CA ARG A 282 -5.15 8.41 -17.12
C ARG A 282 -6.22 7.74 -18.00
N SER A 283 -7.40 8.38 -18.13
CA SER A 283 -8.50 7.86 -18.93
C SER A 283 -8.40 8.21 -20.42
N GLY A 284 -7.56 9.19 -20.78
CA GLY A 284 -7.44 9.71 -22.14
C GLY A 284 -8.60 10.62 -22.57
N ARG A 285 -9.39 11.12 -21.61
CA ARG A 285 -10.52 12.02 -21.86
C ARG A 285 -10.85 12.87 -20.64
N THR A 286 -11.46 14.03 -20.86
CA THR A 286 -11.97 14.90 -19.80
C THR A 286 -13.12 14.21 -19.02
N ASP A 287 -13.32 14.59 -17.74
CA ASP A 287 -14.36 14.02 -16.88
C ASP A 287 -15.77 14.21 -17.44
N ASP A 288 -16.02 15.30 -18.19
CA ASP A 288 -17.27 15.53 -18.93
C ASP A 288 -17.39 14.70 -20.23
N GLY A 289 -16.34 13.97 -20.59
CA GLY A 289 -16.27 13.12 -21.78
C GLY A 289 -16.20 13.85 -23.13
N ARG A 290 -16.11 15.20 -23.14
CA ARG A 290 -16.20 16.00 -24.38
C ARG A 290 -14.89 16.08 -25.15
N THR A 291 -13.76 16.06 -24.45
CA THR A 291 -12.44 16.24 -25.07
C THR A 291 -11.60 14.98 -24.87
N GLN A 292 -11.04 14.47 -25.96
CA GLN A 292 -9.99 13.45 -25.90
C GLN A 292 -8.65 14.10 -25.60
N VAL A 293 -7.89 13.49 -24.67
CA VAL A 293 -6.55 13.93 -24.30
C VAL A 293 -5.55 12.80 -24.49
N LYS A 294 -4.31 13.13 -24.74
CA LYS A 294 -3.25 12.12 -24.82
C LYS A 294 -2.92 11.60 -23.42
N VAL A 295 -2.57 10.32 -23.35
CA VAL A 295 -2.15 9.66 -22.12
C VAL A 295 -0.63 9.73 -22.01
N PRO A 296 -0.04 10.19 -20.90
CA PRO A 296 1.41 10.17 -20.71
C PRO A 296 1.93 8.74 -20.53
N SER A 297 3.26 8.59 -20.62
CA SER A 297 3.92 7.27 -20.53
C SER A 297 3.83 6.65 -19.13
N GLY A 298 3.75 7.50 -18.10
CA GLY A 298 3.65 7.09 -16.70
C GLY A 298 2.23 6.76 -16.26
N THR A 299 2.13 5.99 -15.18
CA THR A 299 0.85 5.70 -14.53
C THR A 299 0.57 6.76 -13.48
N LEU A 300 -0.45 7.60 -13.70
CA LEU A 300 -0.86 8.62 -12.73
C LEU A 300 -1.70 7.97 -11.63
N SER A 301 -1.05 7.57 -10.56
CA SER A 301 -1.68 6.83 -9.45
C SER A 301 -2.21 7.75 -8.36
N THR A 302 -3.19 7.26 -7.59
CA THR A 302 -3.68 7.94 -6.38
C THR A 302 -2.56 8.18 -5.36
N ALA A 303 -1.55 7.30 -5.31
CA ALA A 303 -0.38 7.47 -4.44
C ALA A 303 0.48 8.68 -4.86
N GLU A 304 0.65 8.89 -6.17
CA GLU A 304 1.34 10.08 -6.68
C GLU A 304 0.55 11.36 -6.41
N ALA A 305 -0.78 11.33 -6.50
CA ALA A 305 -1.63 12.47 -6.13
C ALA A 305 -1.43 12.85 -4.64
N ILE A 306 -1.38 11.86 -3.74
CA ILE A 306 -1.07 12.08 -2.32
C ILE A 306 0.30 12.76 -2.16
N SER A 307 1.32 12.27 -2.88
CA SER A 307 2.68 12.83 -2.81
C SER A 307 2.73 14.28 -3.31
N VAL A 308 2.05 14.60 -4.42
CA VAL A 308 1.97 15.95 -4.97
C VAL A 308 1.37 16.92 -3.96
N ILE A 309 0.24 16.56 -3.35
CA ILE A 309 -0.43 17.42 -2.36
C ILE A 309 0.42 17.56 -1.09
N THR A 310 0.98 16.45 -0.56
CA THR A 310 1.81 16.52 0.65
C THR A 310 3.06 17.38 0.43
N HIS A 311 3.70 17.29 -0.74
CA HIS A 311 4.80 18.15 -1.11
C HIS A 311 4.38 19.63 -1.19
N GLY A 312 3.22 19.92 -1.82
CA GLY A 312 2.67 21.28 -1.85
C GLY A 312 2.38 21.83 -0.46
N MET A 313 1.83 21.02 0.46
CA MET A 313 1.61 21.43 1.85
C MET A 313 2.93 21.77 2.55
N ALA A 314 3.99 21.01 2.32
CA ALA A 314 5.31 21.33 2.87
C ALA A 314 5.86 22.64 2.30
N LEU A 315 5.67 22.92 1.00
CA LEU A 315 6.04 24.21 0.40
C LEU A 315 5.25 25.37 1.03
N ALA A 316 3.94 25.25 1.12
CA ALA A 316 3.08 26.25 1.72
C ALA A 316 3.44 26.53 3.19
N THR A 317 3.73 25.48 3.97
CA THR A 317 4.05 25.59 5.40
C THR A 317 5.44 26.20 5.65
N HIS A 318 6.46 25.75 4.90
CA HIS A 318 7.85 26.10 5.21
C HIS A 318 8.37 27.31 4.41
N PHE A 319 7.78 27.61 3.26
CA PHE A 319 8.26 28.66 2.33
C PHE A 319 7.17 29.64 1.93
N GLY A 320 5.90 29.37 2.23
CA GLY A 320 4.75 30.23 1.97
C GLY A 320 4.16 30.83 3.23
N ASP A 321 2.89 31.17 3.15
CA ASP A 321 2.07 31.73 4.23
C ASP A 321 1.22 30.70 4.97
N GLY A 322 1.40 29.41 4.67
CA GLY A 322 0.62 28.30 5.21
C GLY A 322 -0.67 28.01 4.44
N HIS A 323 -0.92 28.69 3.32
CA HIS A 323 -2.09 28.45 2.46
C HIS A 323 -1.67 27.69 1.21
N LEU A 324 -2.26 26.49 0.97
CA LEU A 324 -1.94 25.71 -0.22
C LEU A 324 -2.54 26.37 -1.47
N THR A 325 -1.70 26.64 -2.45
CA THR A 325 -2.07 27.26 -3.70
C THR A 325 -1.70 26.43 -4.92
N ALA A 326 -2.22 26.79 -6.07
CA ALA A 326 -1.86 26.18 -7.34
C ALA A 326 -0.34 26.22 -7.61
N ALA A 327 0.37 27.28 -7.16
CA ALA A 327 1.82 27.40 -7.32
C ALA A 327 2.58 26.31 -6.54
N ASP A 328 2.10 25.94 -5.36
CA ASP A 328 2.74 24.92 -4.52
C ASP A 328 2.61 23.51 -5.09
N VAL A 329 1.54 23.23 -5.85
CA VAL A 329 1.31 21.90 -6.45
C VAL A 329 1.84 21.79 -7.89
N ALA A 330 2.05 22.93 -8.59
CA ALA A 330 2.40 22.96 -10.02
C ALA A 330 3.67 22.16 -10.36
N ALA A 331 4.74 22.33 -9.58
CA ALA A 331 5.97 21.58 -9.81
C ALA A 331 5.80 20.07 -9.56
N GLY A 332 5.09 19.73 -8.49
CA GLY A 332 4.80 18.34 -8.14
C GLY A 332 3.97 17.62 -9.20
N ILE A 333 2.90 18.26 -9.69
CA ILE A 333 2.02 17.66 -10.70
C ILE A 333 2.74 17.56 -12.06
N THR A 334 3.50 18.58 -12.44
CA THR A 334 4.32 18.54 -13.67
C THR A 334 5.30 17.38 -13.60
N GLY A 335 6.03 17.21 -12.51
CA GLY A 335 6.96 16.10 -12.30
C GLY A 335 6.29 14.72 -12.21
N ALA A 336 5.03 14.66 -11.78
CA ALA A 336 4.25 13.42 -11.78
C ALA A 336 3.82 13.03 -13.21
N VAL A 337 3.42 14.00 -14.03
CA VAL A 337 2.94 13.77 -15.39
C VAL A 337 4.10 13.53 -16.36
N VAL A 338 5.17 14.32 -16.28
CA VAL A 338 6.31 14.27 -17.20
C VAL A 338 7.35 13.28 -16.66
N LYS A 339 7.25 12.01 -17.06
CA LYS A 339 8.26 10.97 -16.75
C LYS A 339 9.27 10.83 -17.90
N ASP A 340 8.81 10.92 -19.13
CA ASP A 340 9.66 11.02 -20.31
C ASP A 340 9.72 12.48 -20.75
N PRO A 341 10.90 13.14 -20.67
CA PRO A 341 11.03 14.57 -21.01
C PRO A 341 10.66 14.94 -22.44
N VAL A 342 10.67 14.00 -23.37
CA VAL A 342 10.38 14.26 -24.79
C VAL A 342 8.89 14.07 -25.08
N SER A 343 8.36 12.88 -24.79
CA SER A 343 6.97 12.55 -25.15
C SER A 343 5.96 13.17 -24.18
N ASP A 344 6.21 13.10 -22.87
CA ASP A 344 5.23 13.51 -21.87
C ASP A 344 5.15 15.04 -21.74
N THR A 345 6.25 15.78 -22.03
CA THR A 345 6.20 17.24 -22.07
C THR A 345 5.20 17.73 -23.12
N VAL A 346 5.19 17.10 -24.29
CA VAL A 346 4.22 17.44 -25.36
C VAL A 346 2.79 17.15 -24.88
N VAL A 347 2.57 15.99 -24.28
CA VAL A 347 1.26 15.61 -23.73
C VAL A 347 0.78 16.60 -22.68
N TRP A 348 1.66 16.99 -21.75
CA TRP A 348 1.35 17.94 -20.70
C TRP A 348 1.00 19.33 -21.26
N HIS A 349 1.80 19.84 -22.21
CA HIS A 349 1.53 21.12 -22.85
C HIS A 349 0.21 21.11 -23.61
N GLU A 350 -0.07 20.08 -24.40
CA GLU A 350 -1.35 19.95 -25.12
C GLU A 350 -2.53 19.93 -24.15
N TYR A 351 -2.43 19.22 -23.02
CA TYR A 351 -3.48 19.18 -21.99
C TYR A 351 -3.70 20.56 -21.36
N LEU A 352 -2.63 21.27 -21.01
CA LEU A 352 -2.74 22.62 -20.45
C LEU A 352 -3.44 23.58 -21.43
N GLU A 353 -3.07 23.56 -22.72
CA GLU A 353 -3.61 24.47 -23.72
C GLU A 353 -5.03 24.12 -24.18
N ALA A 354 -5.35 22.83 -24.29
CA ALA A 354 -6.64 22.39 -24.82
C ALA A 354 -7.73 22.21 -23.75
N VAL A 355 -7.35 22.04 -22.48
CA VAL A 355 -8.29 21.70 -21.41
C VAL A 355 -8.21 22.70 -20.28
N VAL A 356 -7.02 22.86 -19.66
CA VAL A 356 -6.87 23.65 -18.43
C VAL A 356 -7.11 25.14 -18.69
N ARG A 357 -6.58 25.68 -19.80
CA ARG A 357 -6.73 27.09 -20.18
C ARG A 357 -8.22 27.50 -20.31
N ASP A 358 -9.05 26.63 -20.81
CA ASP A 358 -10.46 26.92 -21.06
C ASP A 358 -11.33 26.84 -19.79
N ARG A 359 -10.76 26.41 -18.66
CA ARG A 359 -11.40 26.41 -17.33
C ARG A 359 -11.10 27.72 -16.61
N THR A 360 -12.01 28.66 -16.67
CA THR A 360 -11.80 30.01 -16.10
C THR A 360 -11.48 30.00 -14.61
N GLU A 361 -12.03 29.07 -13.86
CA GLU A 361 -11.76 28.85 -12.44
C GLU A 361 -10.38 28.22 -12.15
N TRP A 362 -9.63 27.83 -13.18
CA TRP A 362 -8.31 27.23 -13.08
C TRP A 362 -7.19 28.13 -13.66
N ASN A 363 -7.45 29.42 -13.86
CA ASN A 363 -6.46 30.35 -14.42
C ASN A 363 -5.17 30.45 -13.61
N ASP A 364 -5.27 30.42 -12.29
CA ASP A 364 -4.13 30.39 -11.38
C ASP A 364 -3.30 29.11 -11.57
N PHE A 365 -3.95 27.97 -11.64
CA PHE A 365 -3.33 26.67 -11.86
C PHE A 365 -2.67 26.60 -13.26
N TYR A 366 -3.35 27.06 -14.30
CA TYR A 366 -2.78 27.14 -15.64
C TYR A 366 -1.50 27.95 -15.67
N ARG A 367 -1.49 29.15 -15.07
CA ARG A 367 -0.31 30.02 -15.03
C ARG A 367 0.84 29.39 -14.26
N ALA A 368 0.56 28.84 -13.09
CA ALA A 368 1.56 28.17 -12.26
C ALA A 368 2.22 26.99 -12.99
N CYS A 369 1.43 26.13 -13.64
CA CYS A 369 1.97 25.02 -14.42
C CYS A 369 2.80 25.48 -15.64
N ARG A 370 2.39 26.58 -16.30
CA ARG A 370 3.15 27.16 -17.42
C ARG A 370 4.51 27.73 -16.99
N GLU A 371 4.57 28.37 -15.83
CA GLU A 371 5.82 28.92 -15.26
C GLU A 371 6.85 27.82 -14.96
N VAL A 372 6.40 26.67 -14.46
CA VAL A 372 7.29 25.53 -14.18
C VAL A 372 7.83 24.88 -15.45
N THR A 373 7.12 24.99 -16.58
CA THR A 373 7.49 24.33 -17.84
C THR A 373 8.18 25.27 -18.84
N SER A 374 8.35 26.53 -18.51
CA SER A 374 9.09 27.55 -19.29
C SER A 374 10.57 27.57 -18.93
#